data_b2a7dbaf930d509a9a1b181a010c48b3
#
_entry.id   b2a7dbaf930d509a9a1b181a010c48b3
#
_cell.length_a   1.000
_cell.length_b   1.000
_cell.length_c   1.000
_cell.angle_alpha   90.00
_cell.angle_beta   90.00
_cell.angle_gamma   90.00
#
_symmetry.space_group_name_H-M   'P 1'
#
loop_
_entity.id
_entity.type
_entity.pdbx_description
1 polymer ?
#
loop_
_entity_poly.entity_id
_entity_poly.type
_entity_poly.pdbx_seq_one_letter_code
_entity_poly.pdbx_strand_id
1 'polypeptide(L)'
;MKLNSANSRNLLRERQRRERAAAQPLRVMYPQFASLKLEFVFAESNPEIVAPTPHLLVMHPPTQGYFVFACPCADCDGDFDLTSAVAELARSREPKAHGNLKCGGQRIRDKNGRAPCDLTLRYVIASGPAPAS
;
A
#
# COMPACT_ATOMS: atom_id res chain seq x y z
N MET A 1 -9.54 6.12 28.21
CA MET A 1 -9.99 5.02 27.33
C MET A 1 -8.81 4.53 26.51
N LYS A 2 -8.50 3.26 26.61
CA LYS A 2 -7.40 2.71 25.82
C LYS A 2 -7.89 2.32 24.44
N LEU A 3 -7.25 2.87 23.41
CA LEU A 3 -7.47 2.41 22.05
C LEU A 3 -6.77 1.06 21.89
N ASN A 4 -7.48 0.05 21.46
CA ASN A 4 -6.88 -1.21 21.09
C ASN A 4 -6.52 -1.19 19.60
N SER A 5 -5.77 -2.18 19.12
CA SER A 5 -5.33 -2.21 17.74
C SER A 5 -6.49 -2.29 16.75
N ALA A 6 -7.59 -2.94 17.13
CA ALA A 6 -8.77 -3.03 16.27
C ALA A 6 -9.39 -1.66 16.04
N ASN A 7 -9.49 -0.85 17.10
CA ASN A 7 -10.03 0.52 16.96
C ASN A 7 -9.11 1.40 16.14
N SER A 8 -7.81 1.34 16.39
CA SER A 8 -6.82 2.10 15.62
C SER A 8 -6.88 1.73 14.14
N ARG A 9 -6.97 0.44 13.86
CA ARG A 9 -7.06 -0.06 12.50
C ARG A 9 -8.35 0.37 11.82
N ASN A 10 -9.47 0.34 12.53
CA ASN A 10 -10.75 0.79 11.97
C ASN A 10 -10.74 2.27 11.65
N LEU A 11 -10.15 3.08 12.50
CA LEU A 11 -10.01 4.52 12.27
C LEU A 11 -9.12 4.79 11.06
N LEU A 12 -8.02 4.05 10.93
CA LEU A 12 -7.13 4.15 9.77
C LEU A 12 -7.87 3.83 8.47
N ARG A 13 -8.60 2.70 8.46
CA ARG A 13 -9.34 2.28 7.27
C ARG A 13 -10.42 3.28 6.88
N GLU A 14 -11.10 3.85 7.86
CA GLU A 14 -12.12 4.86 7.60
C GLU A 14 -11.53 6.12 7.02
N ARG A 15 -10.41 6.57 7.57
CA ARG A 15 -9.68 7.72 7.03
C ARG A 15 -9.23 7.46 5.61
N GLN A 16 -8.66 6.29 5.33
CA GLN A 16 -8.22 5.92 3.98
C GLN A 16 -9.38 5.85 3.00
N ARG A 17 -10.53 5.36 3.45
CA ARG A 17 -11.73 5.32 2.59
C ARG A 17 -12.16 6.72 2.18
N ARG A 18 -12.14 7.67 3.13
CA ARG A 18 -12.48 9.07 2.84
C ARG A 18 -11.45 9.72 1.92
N GLU A 19 -10.18 9.49 2.17
CA GLU A 19 -9.11 10.03 1.33
C GLU A 19 -9.18 9.47 -0.08
N ARG A 20 -9.43 8.18 -0.22
CA ARG A 20 -9.59 7.54 -1.52
C ARG A 20 -10.77 8.12 -2.28
N ALA A 21 -11.90 8.29 -1.61
CA ALA A 21 -13.09 8.85 -2.23
C ALA A 21 -12.87 10.30 -2.70
N ALA A 22 -12.02 11.03 -2.00
CA ALA A 22 -11.69 12.41 -2.34
C ALA A 22 -10.56 12.53 -3.37
N ALA A 23 -9.86 11.44 -3.67
CA ALA A 23 -8.74 11.47 -4.60
C ALA A 23 -9.24 11.59 -6.04
N GLN A 24 -8.43 12.23 -6.87
CA GLN A 24 -8.73 12.34 -8.30
C GLN A 24 -8.54 10.99 -8.98
N PRO A 25 -9.23 10.75 -10.11
CA PRO A 25 -8.98 9.55 -10.90
C PRO A 25 -7.53 9.49 -11.39
N LEU A 26 -7.02 8.28 -11.56
CA LEU A 26 -5.66 8.06 -12.05
C LEU A 26 -5.42 8.79 -13.36
N ARG A 27 -6.40 8.79 -14.27
CA ARG A 27 -6.29 9.46 -15.57
C ARG A 27 -6.06 10.97 -15.47
N VAL A 28 -6.52 11.58 -14.36
CA VAL A 28 -6.33 13.00 -14.13
C VAL A 28 -4.96 13.27 -13.53
N MET A 29 -4.54 12.45 -12.57
CA MET A 29 -3.26 12.61 -11.90
C MET A 29 -2.09 12.25 -12.82
N TYR A 30 -2.21 11.15 -13.55
CA TYR A 30 -1.13 10.62 -14.39
C TYR A 30 -1.72 10.13 -15.71
N PRO A 31 -2.07 11.07 -16.62
CA PRO A 31 -2.70 10.68 -17.89
C PRO A 31 -1.81 9.81 -18.79
N GLN A 32 -0.51 9.79 -18.52
CA GLN A 32 0.43 8.98 -19.29
C GLN A 32 0.31 7.47 -19.00
N PHE A 33 -0.34 7.09 -17.88
CA PHE A 33 -0.52 5.67 -17.57
C PHE A 33 -1.78 5.12 -18.22
N ALA A 34 -1.62 4.13 -19.10
CA ALA A 34 -2.77 3.38 -19.63
C ALA A 34 -3.37 2.48 -18.56
N SER A 35 -2.53 1.96 -17.69
CA SER A 35 -2.90 1.27 -16.44
C SER A 35 -1.70 1.30 -15.53
N LEU A 36 -1.92 0.97 -14.26
CA LEU A 36 -0.86 0.90 -13.26
C LEU A 36 -0.99 -0.43 -12.54
N LYS A 37 0.08 -1.24 -12.60
CA LYS A 37 0.12 -2.55 -11.98
C LYS A 37 1.03 -2.50 -10.78
N LEU A 38 0.54 -2.93 -9.63
CA LEU A 38 1.30 -2.93 -8.38
C LEU A 38 1.39 -4.37 -7.88
N GLU A 39 2.61 -4.87 -7.74
CA GLU A 39 2.86 -6.19 -7.18
C GLU A 39 3.47 -6.01 -5.80
N PHE A 40 2.87 -6.68 -4.81
CA PHE A 40 3.29 -6.62 -3.42
C PHE A 40 3.76 -7.99 -2.96
N VAL A 41 4.97 -8.07 -2.45
CA VAL A 41 5.50 -9.26 -1.78
C VAL A 41 5.91 -8.85 -0.39
N PHE A 42 5.41 -9.56 0.62
CA PHE A 42 5.66 -9.23 2.01
C PHE A 42 6.70 -10.17 2.60
N ALA A 43 7.60 -9.62 3.42
CA ALA A 43 8.64 -10.38 4.10
C ALA A 43 8.61 -10.07 5.59
N GLU A 44 8.66 -11.10 6.40
CA GLU A 44 8.74 -10.98 7.84
C GLU A 44 10.16 -11.28 8.31
N SER A 45 10.66 -10.48 9.25
CA SER A 45 11.95 -10.75 9.88
C SER A 45 11.82 -11.77 11.01
N ASN A 46 10.62 -11.95 11.54
CA ASN A 46 10.36 -12.90 12.62
C ASN A 46 9.80 -14.20 12.04
N PRO A 47 10.53 -15.33 12.15
CA PRO A 47 10.08 -16.59 11.58
C PRO A 47 8.81 -17.17 12.22
N GLU A 48 8.43 -16.67 13.38
CA GLU A 48 7.19 -17.12 14.03
C GLU A 48 5.93 -16.53 13.40
N ILE A 49 6.10 -15.50 12.57
CA ILE A 49 4.97 -14.83 11.93
C ILE A 49 4.97 -15.18 10.46
N VAL A 50 3.84 -15.73 10.01
CA VAL A 50 3.68 -16.08 8.60
C VAL A 50 3.49 -14.80 7.78
N ALA A 51 4.29 -14.64 6.74
CA ALA A 51 4.16 -13.49 5.84
C ALA A 51 2.82 -13.56 5.09
N PRO A 52 2.15 -12.41 4.90
CA PRO A 52 0.92 -12.38 4.11
C PRO A 52 1.15 -12.82 2.67
N THR A 53 0.09 -13.31 2.07
CA THR A 53 0.12 -13.76 0.67
C THR A 53 0.50 -12.60 -0.26
N PRO A 54 1.32 -12.84 -1.29
CA PRO A 54 1.57 -11.82 -2.32
C PRO A 54 0.28 -11.32 -2.96
N HIS A 55 0.28 -10.05 -3.33
CA HIS A 55 -0.92 -9.40 -3.83
C HIS A 55 -0.61 -8.64 -5.11
N LEU A 56 -1.54 -8.72 -6.06
CA LEU A 56 -1.47 -7.99 -7.33
C LEU A 56 -2.68 -7.08 -7.44
N LEU A 57 -2.43 -5.81 -7.68
CA LEU A 57 -3.47 -4.82 -7.91
C LEU A 57 -3.25 -4.16 -9.26
N VAL A 58 -4.31 -4.08 -10.06
CA VAL A 58 -4.27 -3.34 -11.34
C VAL A 58 -5.22 -2.16 -11.23
N MET A 59 -4.69 -0.96 -11.45
CA MET A 59 -5.47 0.26 -11.43
C MET A 59 -5.68 0.74 -12.85
N HIS A 60 -6.95 0.95 -13.20
CA HIS A 60 -7.33 1.46 -14.51
C HIS A 60 -7.58 2.97 -14.43
N PRO A 61 -7.54 3.70 -15.56
CA PRO A 61 -7.60 5.16 -15.55
C PRO A 61 -8.74 5.79 -14.75
N PRO A 62 -9.98 5.24 -14.74
CA PRO A 62 -11.05 5.86 -13.94
C PRO A 62 -10.96 5.59 -12.45
N THR A 63 -10.11 4.65 -12.00
CA THR A 63 -9.93 4.37 -10.57
C THR A 63 -9.27 5.56 -9.89
N GLN A 64 -9.67 5.85 -8.65
CA GLN A 64 -9.02 6.90 -7.86
C GLN A 64 -7.52 6.63 -7.73
N GLY A 65 -6.72 7.68 -7.96
CA GLY A 65 -5.27 7.63 -7.82
C GLY A 65 -4.85 7.74 -6.37
N TYR A 66 -5.09 6.71 -5.60
CA TYR A 66 -4.78 6.66 -4.18
C TYR A 66 -3.86 5.47 -3.92
N PHE A 67 -2.69 5.72 -3.35
CA PHE A 67 -1.59 4.76 -3.29
C PHE A 67 -1.14 4.45 -1.88
N VAL A 68 -2.03 4.62 -0.90
CA VAL A 68 -1.76 4.26 0.50
C VAL A 68 -2.56 3.00 0.83
N PHE A 69 -1.86 1.97 1.29
CA PHE A 69 -2.44 0.65 1.51
C PHE A 69 -2.26 0.24 2.96
N ALA A 70 -3.34 -0.18 3.61
CA ALA A 70 -3.26 -0.66 4.98
C ALA A 70 -2.37 -1.91 5.07
N CYS A 71 -1.61 -2.01 6.15
CA CYS A 71 -0.83 -3.21 6.41
C CYS A 71 -1.76 -4.42 6.47
N PRO A 72 -1.41 -5.53 5.79
CA PRO A 72 -2.30 -6.70 5.74
C PRO A 72 -2.37 -7.48 7.05
N CYS A 73 -1.48 -7.21 8.00
CA CYS A 73 -1.53 -7.89 9.28
C CYS A 73 -2.74 -7.44 10.07
N ALA A 74 -3.53 -8.41 10.55
CA ALA A 74 -4.82 -8.15 11.19
C ALA A 74 -4.71 -7.32 12.46
N ASP A 75 -3.59 -7.40 13.14
CA ASP A 75 -3.34 -6.73 14.42
C ASP A 75 -2.50 -5.47 14.29
N CYS A 76 -2.24 -5.01 13.08
CA CYS A 76 -1.39 -3.86 12.81
C CYS A 76 -2.21 -2.63 12.44
N ASP A 77 -1.79 -1.47 12.93
CA ASP A 77 -2.42 -0.18 12.63
C ASP A 77 -1.62 0.66 11.62
N GLY A 78 -0.66 0.06 10.93
CA GLY A 78 0.19 0.77 9.99
C GLY A 78 -0.30 0.72 8.55
N ASP A 79 0.46 1.37 7.69
CA ASP A 79 0.17 1.39 6.25
C ASP A 79 1.46 1.48 5.45
N PHE A 80 1.33 1.34 4.13
CA PHE A 80 2.39 1.54 3.16
C PHE A 80 1.96 2.62 2.19
N ASP A 81 2.74 3.69 2.10
CA ASP A 81 2.45 4.82 1.24
C ASP A 81 3.36 4.78 0.01
N LEU A 82 2.79 4.49 -1.14
CA LEU A 82 3.50 4.43 -2.41
C LEU A 82 3.33 5.69 -3.25
N THR A 83 2.79 6.75 -2.69
CA THR A 83 2.52 7.99 -3.43
C THR A 83 3.80 8.53 -4.09
N SER A 84 4.90 8.58 -3.34
CA SER A 84 6.17 9.06 -3.88
C SER A 84 6.75 8.14 -4.94
N ALA A 85 6.60 6.84 -4.76
CA ALA A 85 7.10 5.86 -5.72
C ALA A 85 6.37 5.96 -7.06
N VAL A 86 5.06 6.15 -7.03
CA VAL A 86 4.26 6.33 -8.24
C VAL A 86 4.63 7.65 -8.93
N ALA A 87 4.79 8.73 -8.16
CA ALA A 87 5.20 10.03 -8.71
C ALA A 87 6.57 9.94 -9.38
N GLU A 88 7.50 9.22 -8.77
CA GLU A 88 8.83 9.03 -9.33
C GLU A 88 8.78 8.23 -10.63
N LEU A 89 7.97 7.17 -10.68
CA LEU A 89 7.77 6.39 -11.90
C LEU A 89 7.23 7.29 -13.02
N ALA A 90 6.27 8.13 -12.70
CA ALA A 90 5.68 9.04 -13.69
C ALA A 90 6.70 10.03 -14.25
N ARG A 91 7.63 10.51 -13.41
CA ARG A 91 8.68 11.44 -13.84
C ARG A 91 9.77 10.77 -14.62
N SER A 92 10.15 9.57 -14.24
CA SER A 92 11.32 8.89 -14.80
C SER A 92 11.11 8.38 -16.21
N ARG A 93 9.85 8.22 -16.62
CA ARG A 93 9.47 7.62 -17.91
C ARG A 93 9.91 6.17 -18.06
N GLU A 94 10.36 5.57 -16.98
CA GLU A 94 10.68 4.14 -16.97
C GLU A 94 9.38 3.33 -16.98
N PRO A 95 9.39 2.12 -17.59
CA PRO A 95 8.17 1.30 -17.60
C PRO A 95 7.87 0.67 -16.26
N LYS A 96 8.84 0.63 -15.37
CA LYS A 96 8.70 -0.08 -14.10
C LYS A 96 9.67 0.49 -13.06
N ALA A 97 9.24 0.43 -11.81
CA ALA A 97 10.07 0.77 -10.66
C ALA A 97 9.86 -0.27 -9.57
N HIS A 98 10.84 -0.42 -8.69
CA HIS A 98 10.73 -1.35 -7.57
C HIS A 98 11.37 -0.74 -6.34
N GLY A 99 11.03 -1.27 -5.19
CA GLY A 99 11.59 -0.80 -3.94
C GLY A 99 11.06 -1.58 -2.75
N ASN A 100 11.45 -1.12 -1.59
CA ASN A 100 11.05 -1.72 -0.32
C ASN A 100 10.52 -0.63 0.60
N LEU A 101 9.48 -0.97 1.35
CA LEU A 101 8.95 -0.13 2.42
C LEU A 101 8.78 -0.97 3.67
N LYS A 102 9.07 -0.39 4.81
CA LYS A 102 8.85 -1.03 6.09
C LYS A 102 7.60 -0.46 6.73
N CYS A 103 6.76 -1.32 7.31
CA CYS A 103 5.59 -0.86 8.00
C CYS A 103 5.98 -0.08 9.27
N GLY A 104 5.49 1.14 9.39
CA GLY A 104 5.73 1.98 10.56
C GLY A 104 4.71 1.80 11.68
N GLY A 105 3.77 0.88 11.52
CA GLY A 105 2.74 0.65 12.51
C GLY A 105 3.19 -0.25 13.64
N GLN A 106 2.24 -0.55 14.53
CA GLN A 106 2.47 -1.39 15.68
C GLN A 106 1.45 -2.51 15.72
N ARG A 107 1.87 -3.67 16.24
CA ARG A 107 1.02 -4.82 16.47
C ARG A 107 0.80 -5.00 17.96
N ILE A 108 -0.38 -5.50 18.32
CA ILE A 108 -0.60 -6.03 19.66
C ILE A 108 -0.22 -7.51 19.60
N ARG A 109 0.86 -7.89 20.32
CA ARG A 109 1.35 -9.27 20.31
C ARG A 109 0.81 -10.10 21.45
N ASP A 110 0.54 -9.48 22.60
CA ASP A 110 0.06 -10.18 23.79
C ASP A 110 -0.54 -9.19 24.78
N LYS A 111 -0.78 -9.66 25.99
CA LYS A 111 -1.32 -8.85 27.06
C LYS A 111 -0.39 -7.73 27.50
N ASN A 112 0.87 -7.76 27.11
CA ASN A 112 1.90 -6.87 27.63
C ASN A 112 2.23 -5.72 26.69
N GLY A 113 1.52 -5.57 25.59
CA GLY A 113 1.63 -4.35 24.84
C GLY A 113 1.89 -4.49 23.37
N ARG A 114 2.31 -3.38 22.79
CA ARG A 114 2.51 -3.22 21.37
C ARG A 114 3.97 -3.46 21.00
N ALA A 115 4.17 -4.04 19.83
CA ALA A 115 5.48 -4.21 19.25
C ALA A 115 5.49 -3.59 17.85
N PRO A 116 6.63 -3.06 17.37
CA PRO A 116 6.71 -2.58 16.00
C PRO A 116 6.33 -3.67 15.01
N CYS A 117 5.65 -3.27 13.96
CA CYS A 117 5.37 -4.17 12.85
C CYS A 117 6.60 -4.19 11.95
N ASP A 118 7.26 -5.34 11.87
CA ASP A 118 8.48 -5.46 11.08
C ASP A 118 8.21 -5.96 9.66
N LEU A 119 6.96 -5.90 9.22
CA LEU A 119 6.61 -6.34 7.88
C LEU A 119 7.26 -5.43 6.85
N THR A 120 8.00 -6.03 5.93
CA THR A 120 8.59 -5.31 4.79
C THR A 120 7.77 -5.61 3.55
N LEU A 121 7.39 -4.55 2.83
CA LEU A 121 6.78 -4.65 1.53
C LEU A 121 7.85 -4.49 0.47
N ARG A 122 7.99 -5.49 -0.39
CA ARG A 122 8.72 -5.36 -1.64
C ARG A 122 7.70 -5.09 -2.73
N TYR A 123 7.86 -4.00 -3.45
CA TYR A 123 6.90 -3.64 -4.46
C TYR A 123 7.56 -3.53 -5.82
N VAL A 124 6.78 -3.86 -6.85
CA VAL A 124 7.08 -3.54 -8.25
C VAL A 124 5.88 -2.78 -8.78
N ILE A 125 6.13 -1.60 -9.34
CA ILE A 125 5.12 -0.78 -9.97
C ILE A 125 5.43 -0.74 -11.45
N ALA A 126 4.47 -1.09 -12.29
CA ALA A 126 4.65 -1.07 -13.74
C ALA A 126 3.53 -0.28 -14.39
N SER A 127 3.88 0.61 -15.31
CA SER A 127 2.89 1.23 -16.18
C SER A 127 2.45 0.17 -17.19
N GLY A 128 1.13 0.04 -17.35
CA GLY A 128 0.60 -0.89 -18.34
C GLY A 128 0.89 -0.42 -19.76
N PRO A 129 0.84 -1.36 -20.70
CA PRO A 129 1.00 -0.99 -22.11
C PRO A 129 -0.12 -0.07 -22.55
N ALA A 130 0.17 0.79 -23.49
CA ALA A 130 -0.86 1.58 -24.14
C ALA A 130 -1.93 0.63 -24.70
N PRO A 131 -3.21 1.00 -24.63
CA PRO A 131 -4.26 0.13 -25.18
C PRO A 131 -3.93 -0.17 -26.63
N ALA A 132 -4.10 -1.43 -27.01
CA ALA A 132 -3.93 -1.82 -28.40
C ALA A 132 -4.91 -1.02 -29.24
N SER A 133 -4.40 -0.29 -30.17
CA SER A 133 -5.20 0.50 -31.10
C SER A 133 -5.77 -0.38 -32.20
#